data_b4940a10a1103d3b48dfa5f7b733a25c
#
_entry.id   b4940a10a1103d3b48dfa5f7b733a25c
#
_cell.length_a   1.000
_cell.length_b   1.000
_cell.length_c   1.000
_cell.angle_alpha   90.00
_cell.angle_beta   90.00
_cell.angle_gamma   90.00
#
_symmetry.space_group_name_H-M   'P 1'
#
loop_
_entity.id
_entity.type
_entity.pdbx_description
1 polymer ?
#
loop_
_entity_poly.entity_id
_entity_poly.type
_entity_poly.pdbx_seq_one_letter_code
_entity_poly.pdbx_strand_id
1 'polypeptide(L)'
;MSVVKDLILQADDELRYPTSGELRSMADFLNDGDRRVRVARVLTENERKIVDESAKQLFSRKPDYVAPGGNAYGQKQRAQCLRDFSWYLRLVTYGGLAGSTSFIESTGLIGAREMYNSLGVPMPGMVEAM
;
A
#
# COMPACT_ATOMS: atom_id res chain seq x y z
N MET A 1 4.49 10.43 4.03
CA MET A 1 5.63 11.29 4.42
C MET A 1 6.90 10.76 3.77
N SER A 2 7.93 11.58 3.63
CA SER A 2 9.18 11.12 3.00
C SER A 2 10.25 10.86 4.06
N VAL A 3 11.20 9.98 3.72
CA VAL A 3 12.38 9.70 4.58
C VAL A 3 13.07 10.98 5.04
N VAL A 4 13.23 11.97 4.15
CA VAL A 4 13.87 13.25 4.49
C VAL A 4 13.10 13.99 5.57
N LYS A 5 11.79 14.11 5.42
CA LYS A 5 10.94 14.78 6.41
C LYS A 5 10.97 14.07 7.76
N ASP A 6 10.89 12.74 7.74
CA ASP A 6 10.87 11.95 8.98
C ASP A 6 12.18 12.11 9.75
N LEU A 7 13.34 12.09 9.07
CA LEU A 7 14.65 12.31 9.69
C LEU A 7 14.82 13.74 10.23
N ILE A 8 14.30 14.74 9.52
CA ILE A 8 14.32 16.14 10.00
C ILE A 8 13.47 16.28 11.26
N LEU A 9 12.26 15.75 11.27
CA LEU A 9 11.37 15.82 12.43
C LEU A 9 11.98 15.11 13.65
N GLN A 10 12.60 13.96 13.46
CA GLN A 10 13.28 13.25 14.52
C GLN A 10 14.43 14.08 15.11
N ALA A 11 15.27 14.69 14.27
CA ALA A 11 16.35 15.54 14.72
C ALA A 11 15.84 16.77 15.49
N ASP A 12 14.73 17.38 15.02
CA ASP A 12 14.11 18.52 15.68
C ASP A 12 13.52 18.15 17.05
N ASP A 13 12.84 17.02 17.16
CA ASP A 13 12.32 16.50 18.44
C ASP A 13 13.44 16.26 19.47
N GLU A 14 14.63 15.87 19.01
CA GLU A 14 15.83 15.66 19.85
C GLU A 14 16.65 16.95 20.03
N LEU A 15 16.18 18.09 19.54
CA LEU A 15 16.84 19.42 19.63
C LEU A 15 18.27 19.41 19.10
N ARG A 16 18.51 18.72 17.98
CA ARG A 16 19.82 18.58 17.34
C ARG A 16 19.74 18.70 15.81
N TYR A 17 20.86 18.90 15.17
CA TYR A 17 20.98 18.74 13.73
C TYR A 17 21.02 17.25 13.35
N PRO A 18 20.65 16.92 12.09
CA PRO A 18 20.81 15.56 11.60
C PRO A 18 22.27 15.08 11.71
N THR A 19 22.44 13.84 12.10
CA THR A 19 23.76 13.18 12.17
C THR A 19 24.32 12.93 10.77
N SER A 20 25.63 12.65 10.68
CA SER A 20 26.27 12.27 9.43
C SER A 20 25.64 11.03 8.78
N GLY A 21 25.17 10.06 9.59
CA GLY A 21 24.47 8.88 9.12
C GLY A 21 23.10 9.21 8.52
N GLU A 22 22.35 10.10 9.19
CA GLU A 22 21.05 10.58 8.71
C GLU A 22 21.19 11.40 7.42
N LEU A 23 22.18 12.28 7.33
CA LEU A 23 22.49 13.02 6.11
C LEU A 23 22.85 12.08 4.95
N ARG A 24 23.59 11.00 5.22
CA ARG A 24 23.89 9.98 4.21
C ARG A 24 22.64 9.27 3.76
N SER A 25 21.75 8.88 4.68
CA SER A 25 20.46 8.28 4.34
C SER A 25 19.58 9.18 3.49
N MET A 26 19.59 10.50 3.77
CA MET A 26 18.90 11.48 2.93
C MET A 26 19.50 11.54 1.52
N ALA A 27 20.83 11.56 1.41
CA ALA A 27 21.53 11.58 0.11
C ALA A 27 21.23 10.31 -0.70
N ASP A 28 21.25 9.14 -0.07
CA ASP A 28 20.93 7.87 -0.72
C ASP A 28 19.49 7.85 -1.23
N PHE A 29 18.54 8.33 -0.41
CA PHE A 29 17.14 8.47 -0.80
C PHE A 29 16.96 9.39 -2.02
N LEU A 30 17.62 10.55 -2.05
CA LEU A 30 17.56 11.49 -3.17
C LEU A 30 18.19 10.92 -4.43
N ASN A 31 19.34 10.26 -4.30
CA ASN A 31 20.04 9.62 -5.42
C ASN A 31 19.24 8.46 -6.04
N ASP A 32 18.45 7.76 -5.25
CA ASP A 32 17.59 6.66 -5.72
C ASP A 32 16.20 7.13 -6.22
N GLY A 33 15.97 8.44 -6.25
CA GLY A 33 14.67 9.03 -6.62
C GLY A 33 14.21 8.65 -8.02
N ASP A 34 15.09 8.64 -9.00
CA ASP A 34 14.77 8.27 -10.37
C ASP A 34 14.31 6.80 -10.49
N ARG A 35 14.93 5.91 -9.75
CA ARG A 35 14.51 4.50 -9.67
C ARG A 35 13.11 4.36 -9.08
N ARG A 36 12.81 5.06 -7.98
CA ARG A 36 11.47 5.03 -7.36
C ARG A 36 10.41 5.55 -8.31
N VAL A 37 10.68 6.63 -9.03
CA VAL A 37 9.76 7.17 -10.04
C VAL A 37 9.53 6.16 -11.17
N ARG A 38 10.57 5.48 -11.65
CA ARG A 38 10.42 4.43 -12.68
C ARG A 38 9.55 3.27 -12.18
N VAL A 39 9.76 2.81 -10.94
CA VAL A 39 8.94 1.74 -10.34
C VAL A 39 7.48 2.18 -10.24
N ALA A 40 7.22 3.38 -9.75
CA ALA A 40 5.87 3.93 -9.66
C ALA A 40 5.18 4.00 -11.03
N ARG A 41 5.91 4.39 -12.06
CA ARG A 41 5.39 4.42 -13.44
C ARG A 41 5.01 3.02 -13.92
N VAL A 42 5.87 2.02 -13.71
CA VAL A 42 5.58 0.62 -14.09
C VAL A 42 4.35 0.10 -13.35
N LEU A 43 4.22 0.36 -12.05
CA LEU A 43 3.04 -0.04 -11.28
C LEU A 43 1.76 0.63 -11.79
N THR A 44 1.82 1.92 -12.08
CA THR A 44 0.67 2.67 -12.62
C THR A 44 0.23 2.17 -13.99
N GLU A 45 1.19 1.95 -14.89
CA GLU A 45 0.91 1.47 -16.25
C GLU A 45 0.35 0.04 -16.27
N ASN A 46 0.67 -0.76 -15.26
CA ASN A 46 0.22 -2.15 -15.13
C ASN A 46 -0.89 -2.35 -14.08
N GLU A 47 -1.50 -1.30 -13.58
CA GLU A 47 -2.50 -1.35 -12.50
C GLU A 47 -3.58 -2.41 -12.77
N ARG A 48 -4.21 -2.36 -13.92
CA ARG A 48 -5.30 -3.28 -14.28
C ARG A 48 -4.86 -4.74 -14.26
N LYS A 49 -3.69 -5.03 -14.84
CA LYS A 49 -3.13 -6.38 -14.86
C LYS A 49 -2.81 -6.88 -13.46
N ILE A 50 -2.19 -6.05 -12.63
CA ILE A 50 -1.83 -6.41 -11.25
C ILE A 50 -3.08 -6.68 -10.44
N VAL A 51 -4.10 -5.82 -10.53
CA VAL A 51 -5.37 -5.97 -9.81
C VAL A 51 -6.10 -7.25 -10.25
N ASP A 52 -6.20 -7.50 -11.54
CA ASP A 52 -6.86 -8.70 -12.07
C ASP A 52 -6.15 -9.99 -11.63
N GLU A 53 -4.82 -10.04 -11.68
CA GLU A 53 -4.04 -11.20 -11.24
C GLU A 53 -4.14 -11.40 -9.72
N SER A 54 -4.10 -10.33 -8.93
CA SER A 54 -4.28 -10.40 -7.48
C SER A 54 -5.65 -10.95 -7.11
N ALA A 55 -6.70 -10.50 -7.77
CA ALA A 55 -8.05 -11.00 -7.56
C ALA A 55 -8.18 -12.49 -7.92
N LYS A 56 -7.60 -12.93 -9.04
CA LYS A 56 -7.57 -14.35 -9.42
C LYS A 56 -6.87 -15.21 -8.38
N GLN A 57 -5.73 -14.76 -7.87
CA GLN A 57 -4.99 -15.48 -6.83
C GLN A 57 -5.79 -15.56 -5.54
N LEU A 58 -6.42 -14.46 -5.10
CA LEU A 58 -7.26 -14.46 -3.91
C LEU A 58 -8.41 -15.46 -4.04
N PHE A 59 -9.17 -15.38 -5.12
CA PHE A 59 -10.34 -16.23 -5.32
C PHE A 59 -9.98 -17.70 -5.54
N SER A 60 -8.80 -17.99 -6.07
CA SER A 60 -8.27 -19.34 -6.16
C SER A 60 -7.89 -19.92 -4.78
N ARG A 61 -7.29 -19.09 -3.90
CA ARG A 61 -6.90 -19.50 -2.55
C ARG A 61 -8.05 -19.53 -1.56
N LYS A 62 -9.05 -18.68 -1.78
CA LYS A 62 -10.23 -18.48 -0.92
C LYS A 62 -11.52 -18.57 -1.75
N PRO A 63 -11.86 -19.76 -2.28
CA PRO A 63 -13.03 -19.95 -3.12
C PRO A 63 -14.34 -19.60 -2.41
N ASP A 64 -14.38 -19.68 -1.10
CA ASP A 64 -15.55 -19.31 -0.29
C ASP A 64 -15.97 -17.84 -0.47
N TYR A 65 -15.03 -16.95 -0.84
CA TYR A 65 -15.33 -15.54 -1.06
C TYR A 65 -16.25 -15.30 -2.27
N VAL A 66 -16.17 -16.15 -3.28
CA VAL A 66 -16.98 -16.06 -4.50
C VAL A 66 -18.12 -17.08 -4.54
N ALA A 67 -18.21 -17.96 -3.55
CA ALA A 67 -19.33 -18.88 -3.38
C ALA A 67 -20.58 -18.15 -2.87
N PRO A 68 -21.79 -18.75 -3.01
CA PRO A 68 -23.01 -18.18 -2.45
C PRO A 68 -22.88 -17.84 -0.97
N GLY A 69 -23.16 -16.59 -0.60
CA GLY A 69 -22.98 -16.06 0.76
C GLY A 69 -21.59 -15.51 1.05
N GLY A 70 -20.62 -15.62 0.12
CA GLY A 70 -19.28 -15.07 0.26
C GLY A 70 -19.24 -13.55 0.03
N ASN A 71 -18.20 -12.90 0.59
CA ASN A 71 -18.04 -11.44 0.55
C ASN A 71 -17.80 -10.85 -0.85
N ALA A 72 -17.36 -11.66 -1.81
CA ALA A 72 -17.18 -11.28 -3.21
C ALA A 72 -18.17 -12.02 -4.15
N TYR A 73 -19.26 -12.56 -3.59
CA TYR A 73 -20.31 -13.18 -4.37
C TYR A 73 -21.17 -12.14 -5.06
N GLY A 74 -21.32 -12.28 -6.38
CA GLY A 74 -22.06 -11.33 -7.19
C GLY A 74 -21.20 -10.22 -7.80
N GLN A 75 -21.73 -9.57 -8.83
CA GLN A 75 -20.99 -8.58 -9.61
C GLN A 75 -20.63 -7.33 -8.82
N LYS A 76 -21.56 -6.83 -7.99
CA LYS A 76 -21.37 -5.61 -7.20
C LYS A 76 -20.26 -5.79 -6.18
N GLN A 77 -20.28 -6.89 -5.42
CA GLN A 77 -19.29 -7.21 -4.39
C GLN A 77 -17.91 -7.46 -5.00
N ARG A 78 -17.88 -8.14 -6.14
CA ARG A 78 -16.63 -8.37 -6.90
C ARG A 78 -16.02 -7.07 -7.41
N ALA A 79 -16.84 -6.17 -7.97
CA ALA A 79 -16.39 -4.85 -8.41
C ALA A 79 -15.86 -4.01 -7.26
N GLN A 80 -16.48 -4.10 -6.07
CA GLN A 80 -15.97 -3.44 -4.86
C GLN A 80 -14.61 -3.99 -4.45
N CYS A 81 -14.44 -5.30 -4.45
CA CYS A 81 -13.17 -5.95 -4.16
C CYS A 81 -12.05 -5.49 -5.11
N LEU A 82 -12.32 -5.40 -6.41
CA LEU A 82 -11.35 -4.89 -7.38
C LEU A 82 -10.98 -3.42 -7.14
N ARG A 83 -11.94 -2.57 -6.76
CA ARG A 83 -11.66 -1.18 -6.35
C ARG A 83 -10.76 -1.11 -5.13
N ASP A 84 -10.96 -1.99 -4.17
CA ASP A 84 -10.13 -2.06 -2.97
C ASP A 84 -8.69 -2.47 -3.30
N PHE A 85 -8.50 -3.44 -4.20
CA PHE A 85 -7.17 -3.79 -4.72
C PHE A 85 -6.50 -2.60 -5.41
N SER A 86 -7.22 -1.85 -6.25
CA SER A 86 -6.69 -0.63 -6.89
C SER A 86 -6.27 0.40 -5.85
N TRP A 87 -7.03 0.56 -4.78
CA TRP A 87 -6.69 1.47 -3.70
C TRP A 87 -5.42 1.04 -2.96
N TYR A 88 -5.28 -0.24 -2.61
CA TYR A 88 -4.07 -0.77 -2.00
C TYR A 88 -2.85 -0.59 -2.89
N LEU A 89 -2.97 -0.86 -4.18
CA LEU A 89 -1.88 -0.65 -5.13
C LEU A 89 -1.44 0.82 -5.19
N ARG A 90 -2.38 1.77 -5.13
CA ARG A 90 -2.03 3.20 -5.02
C ARG A 90 -1.26 3.50 -3.76
N LEU A 91 -1.69 2.97 -2.60
CA LEU A 91 -0.98 3.17 -1.33
C LEU A 91 0.45 2.60 -1.36
N VAL A 92 0.63 1.42 -1.92
CA VAL A 92 1.96 0.81 -2.13
C VAL A 92 2.83 1.68 -3.03
N THR A 93 2.26 2.18 -4.13
CA THR A 93 2.95 3.08 -5.05
C THR A 93 3.39 4.38 -4.35
N TYR A 94 2.51 4.98 -3.55
CA TYR A 94 2.82 6.19 -2.78
C TYR A 94 3.91 5.93 -1.73
N GLY A 95 3.85 4.80 -1.04
CA GLY A 95 4.89 4.38 -0.09
C GLY A 95 6.24 4.21 -0.78
N GLY A 96 6.27 3.59 -1.95
CA GLY A 96 7.47 3.44 -2.77
C GLY A 96 8.05 4.78 -3.21
N LEU A 97 7.23 5.71 -3.65
CA LEU A 97 7.65 7.08 -4.00
C LEU A 97 8.20 7.85 -2.81
N ALA A 98 7.52 7.77 -1.67
CA ALA A 98 7.94 8.44 -0.44
C ALA A 98 9.14 7.77 0.24
N GLY A 99 9.44 6.52 -0.10
CA GLY A 99 10.47 5.71 0.57
C GLY A 99 10.13 5.38 2.02
N SER A 100 8.84 5.37 2.36
CA SER A 100 8.35 5.17 3.73
C SER A 100 7.07 4.34 3.72
N THR A 101 6.96 3.41 4.67
CA THR A 101 5.75 2.61 4.90
C THR A 101 4.69 3.34 5.73
N SER A 102 5.02 4.49 6.32
CA SER A 102 4.12 5.23 7.21
C SER A 102 2.79 5.58 6.54
N PHE A 103 2.78 5.84 5.24
CA PHE A 103 1.58 6.13 4.48
C PHE A 103 0.64 4.91 4.39
N ILE A 104 1.22 3.72 4.22
CA ILE A 104 0.48 2.46 4.18
C ILE A 104 -0.07 2.15 5.58
N GLU A 105 0.75 2.28 6.60
CA GLU A 105 0.40 1.95 7.98
C GLU A 105 -0.66 2.89 8.56
N SER A 106 -0.44 4.20 8.47
CA SER A 106 -1.31 5.18 9.12
C SER A 106 -2.61 5.46 8.35
N THR A 107 -2.54 5.56 7.02
CA THR A 107 -3.70 5.93 6.19
C THR A 107 -4.39 4.71 5.58
N GLY A 108 -3.61 3.69 5.20
CA GLY A 108 -4.12 2.52 4.51
C GLY A 108 -4.60 1.42 5.46
N LEU A 109 -3.67 0.78 6.17
CA LEU A 109 -3.98 -0.44 6.92
C LEU A 109 -4.89 -0.19 8.13
N ILE A 110 -4.67 0.89 8.88
CA ILE A 110 -5.50 1.21 10.05
C ILE A 110 -6.91 1.57 9.60
N GLY A 111 -7.05 2.51 8.68
CA GLY A 111 -8.36 2.91 8.16
C GLY A 111 -9.12 1.77 7.48
N ALA A 112 -8.43 0.94 6.69
CA ALA A 112 -9.03 -0.23 6.07
C ALA A 112 -9.48 -1.26 7.11
N ARG A 113 -8.64 -1.54 8.12
CA ARG A 113 -8.99 -2.46 9.20
C ARG A 113 -10.26 -2.02 9.95
N GLU A 114 -10.34 -0.74 10.30
CA GLU A 114 -11.52 -0.18 10.96
C GLU A 114 -12.77 -0.30 10.07
N MET A 115 -12.67 0.05 8.80
CA MET A 115 -13.75 -0.05 7.83
C MET A 115 -14.22 -1.50 7.65
N TYR A 116 -13.31 -2.45 7.43
CA TYR A 116 -13.68 -3.85 7.24
C TYR A 116 -14.21 -4.48 8.51
N ASN A 117 -13.67 -4.14 9.68
CA ASN A 117 -14.23 -4.60 10.96
C ASN A 117 -15.66 -4.13 11.15
N SER A 118 -15.97 -2.88 10.80
CA SER A 118 -17.34 -2.35 10.89
C SER A 118 -18.31 -3.03 9.92
N LEU A 119 -17.82 -3.54 8.79
CA LEU A 119 -18.60 -4.24 7.78
C LEU A 119 -18.64 -5.77 7.97
N GLY A 120 -17.87 -6.30 8.94
CA GLY A 120 -17.74 -7.74 9.17
C GLY A 120 -17.02 -8.49 8.03
N VAL A 121 -16.16 -7.81 7.25
CA VAL A 121 -15.45 -8.38 6.11
C VAL A 121 -14.01 -8.75 6.49
N PRO A 122 -13.55 -9.99 6.21
CA PRO A 122 -12.18 -10.40 6.51
C PRO A 122 -11.17 -9.74 5.57
N MET A 123 -10.22 -8.99 6.12
CA MET A 123 -9.20 -8.25 5.39
C MET A 123 -7.91 -9.04 5.03
N PRO A 124 -7.43 -10.01 5.84
CA PRO A 124 -6.07 -10.54 5.70
C PRO A 124 -5.75 -11.12 4.32
N GLY A 125 -6.68 -11.83 3.70
CA GLY A 125 -6.43 -12.47 2.41
C GLY A 125 -6.24 -11.51 1.23
N MET A 126 -6.73 -10.29 1.33
CA MET A 126 -6.58 -9.27 0.29
C MET A 126 -5.18 -8.67 0.29
N VAL A 127 -4.62 -8.44 1.48
CA VAL A 127 -3.26 -7.90 1.63
C VAL A 127 -2.21 -8.92 1.17
N GLU A 128 -2.40 -10.21 1.48
CA GLU A 128 -1.49 -11.28 1.07
C GLU A 128 -1.47 -11.51 -0.45
N ALA A 129 -2.57 -11.21 -1.15
CA ALA A 129 -2.68 -11.41 -2.60
C ALA A 129 -2.00 -10.30 -3.42
N MET A 130 -1.73 -9.15 -2.83
CA MET A 130 -1.06 -8.01 -3.45
C MET A 130 0.45 -8.08 -3.31
#